data_eb0de5d10b97fb1603c2a7004dea287b
#
_entry.id   eb0de5d10b97fb1603c2a7004dea287b
#
_cell.length_a   1.000
_cell.length_b   1.000
_cell.length_c   1.000
_cell.angle_alpha   90.00
_cell.angle_beta   90.00
_cell.angle_gamma   90.00
#
_symmetry.space_group_name_H-M   'P 1'
#
loop_
_entity.id
_entity.type
_entity.pdbx_description
1 polymer ?
#
loop_
_entity_poly.entity_id
_entity_poly.type
_entity_poly.pdbx_seq_one_letter_code
_entity_poly.pdbx_strand_id
1 'polypeptide(L)'
;PRTYEILLNTVFFAISSVAITLLIAVPLVWILMRTDIPFKKTIYVLLTIGILIPVFLRTIAWILLLSPRIGLVNKWLQQLFALSEPPFNLYSLTGMAFVQGVSFVPGAFFMLAAAYRSMDPSLEEAAYTSGVGKLKTFLKINIPITWPAIAGVMVYLFMTAIAVFEVPGTIGLPARIHVLSSLIFTSTTPSTGLPDYGMAGAYGAIMLILGLTLAFLYVRLVKQGKKYTVITGRGY
;
A
#
# COMPACT_ATOMS: atom_id res chain seq x y z
N PRO A 1 -7.37 10.49 -23.62
CA PRO A 1 -7.20 11.15 -22.31
C PRO A 1 -6.01 12.10 -22.38
N ARG A 2 -6.11 13.25 -21.70
CA ARG A 2 -5.02 14.22 -21.68
C ARG A 2 -3.91 13.67 -20.76
N THR A 3 -2.63 13.82 -21.14
CA THR A 3 -1.50 13.28 -20.39
C THR A 3 -1.48 13.70 -18.92
N TYR A 4 -1.88 14.94 -18.61
CA TYR A 4 -1.92 15.41 -17.23
C TYR A 4 -2.97 14.69 -16.38
N GLU A 5 -4.11 14.27 -16.94
CA GLU A 5 -5.13 13.50 -16.23
C GLU A 5 -4.59 12.12 -15.84
N ILE A 6 -3.81 11.50 -16.70
CA ILE A 6 -3.17 10.21 -16.43
C ILE A 6 -2.12 10.35 -15.33
N LEU A 7 -1.34 11.42 -15.37
CA LEU A 7 -0.37 11.72 -14.30
C LEU A 7 -1.08 11.93 -12.96
N LEU A 8 -2.15 12.73 -12.94
CA LEU A 8 -2.95 12.96 -11.73
C LEU A 8 -3.57 11.67 -11.21
N ASN A 9 -4.15 10.84 -12.10
CA ASN A 9 -4.70 9.54 -11.73
C ASN A 9 -3.62 8.63 -11.13
N THR A 10 -2.41 8.62 -11.73
CA THR A 10 -1.29 7.81 -11.24
C THR A 10 -0.85 8.24 -9.85
N VAL A 11 -0.69 9.54 -9.64
CA VAL A 11 -0.29 10.09 -8.34
C VAL A 11 -1.37 9.88 -7.29
N PHE A 12 -2.65 10.12 -7.62
CA PHE A 12 -3.77 9.87 -6.72
C PHE A 12 -3.87 8.39 -6.35
N PHE A 13 -3.79 7.50 -7.33
CA PHE A 13 -3.80 6.05 -7.12
C PHE A 13 -2.66 5.63 -6.19
N ALA A 14 -1.44 6.10 -6.44
CA ALA A 14 -0.28 5.75 -5.63
C ALA A 14 -0.40 6.27 -4.20
N ILE A 15 -0.72 7.57 -4.02
CA ILE A 15 -0.88 8.18 -2.69
C ILE A 15 -1.98 7.47 -1.89
N SER A 16 -3.16 7.27 -2.51
CA SER A 16 -4.30 6.65 -1.83
C SER A 16 -4.02 5.20 -1.46
N SER A 17 -3.37 4.42 -2.34
CA SER A 17 -2.97 3.04 -2.04
C SER A 17 -1.99 2.98 -0.87
N VAL A 18 -0.97 3.84 -0.85
CA VAL A 18 0.01 3.91 0.24
C VAL A 18 -0.63 4.35 1.54
N ALA A 19 -1.52 5.35 1.50
CA ALA A 19 -2.24 5.81 2.68
C ALA A 19 -3.08 4.69 3.30
N ILE A 20 -3.87 3.95 2.49
CA ILE A 20 -4.64 2.80 2.94
C ILE A 20 -3.73 1.73 3.55
N THR A 21 -2.62 1.43 2.88
CA THR A 21 -1.65 0.45 3.38
C THR A 21 -1.11 0.83 4.76
N LEU A 22 -0.64 2.07 4.92
CA LEU A 22 -0.03 2.52 6.17
C LEU A 22 -1.05 2.66 7.30
N LEU A 23 -2.27 3.10 7.00
CA LEU A 23 -3.38 3.17 7.97
C LEU A 23 -3.70 1.78 8.56
N ILE A 24 -3.49 0.71 7.80
CA ILE A 24 -3.72 -0.66 8.28
C ILE A 24 -2.42 -1.25 8.85
N ALA A 25 -1.30 -1.17 8.12
CA ALA A 25 -0.07 -1.87 8.47
C ALA A 25 0.62 -1.32 9.72
N VAL A 26 0.61 0.01 9.94
CA VAL A 26 1.27 0.63 11.10
C VAL A 26 0.61 0.23 12.42
N PRO A 27 -0.72 0.37 12.59
CA PRO A 27 -1.39 -0.15 13.79
C PRO A 27 -1.26 -1.67 13.92
N LEU A 28 -1.36 -2.41 12.82
CA LEU A 28 -1.27 -3.87 12.83
C LEU A 28 0.10 -4.37 13.34
N VAL A 29 1.19 -3.74 12.89
CA VAL A 29 2.53 -4.05 13.40
C VAL A 29 2.64 -3.78 14.88
N TRP A 30 2.18 -2.61 15.35
CA TRP A 30 2.20 -2.27 16.76
C TRP A 30 1.39 -3.28 17.59
N ILE A 31 0.16 -3.59 17.18
CA ILE A 31 -0.69 -4.55 17.87
C ILE A 31 0.01 -5.91 17.98
N LEU A 32 0.56 -6.42 16.87
CA LEU A 32 1.22 -7.74 16.86
C LEU A 32 2.56 -7.77 17.58
N MET A 33 3.28 -6.66 17.65
CA MET A 33 4.60 -6.61 18.29
C MET A 33 4.56 -6.24 19.77
N ARG A 34 3.56 -5.43 20.20
CA ARG A 34 3.53 -4.79 21.52
C ARG A 34 2.31 -5.14 22.36
N THR A 35 1.42 -6.01 21.87
CA THR A 35 0.27 -6.45 22.65
C THR A 35 0.13 -7.97 22.62
N ASP A 36 -0.55 -8.53 23.62
CA ASP A 36 -0.78 -9.97 23.75
C ASP A 36 -2.19 -10.33 23.24
N ILE A 37 -2.43 -10.08 21.93
CA ILE A 37 -3.69 -10.44 21.31
C ILE A 37 -3.79 -11.97 21.10
N PRO A 38 -4.99 -12.55 21.20
CA PRO A 38 -5.22 -13.93 20.84
C PRO A 38 -4.97 -14.14 19.33
N PHE A 39 -4.67 -15.36 18.94
CA PHE A 39 -4.44 -15.76 17.54
C PHE A 39 -3.29 -15.04 16.82
N LYS A 40 -2.34 -14.45 17.54
CA LYS A 40 -1.17 -13.76 16.98
C LYS A 40 -0.44 -14.59 15.92
N LYS A 41 -0.20 -15.87 16.19
CA LYS A 41 0.44 -16.79 15.23
C LYS A 41 -0.37 -16.96 13.95
N THR A 42 -1.69 -17.09 14.08
CA THR A 42 -2.60 -17.22 12.93
C THR A 42 -2.55 -15.99 12.04
N ILE A 43 -2.54 -14.79 12.63
CA ILE A 43 -2.43 -13.53 11.86
C ILE A 43 -1.10 -13.46 11.11
N TYR A 44 0.02 -13.88 11.73
CA TYR A 44 1.32 -13.95 11.03
C TYR A 44 1.26 -14.92 9.83
N VAL A 45 0.64 -16.09 10.01
CA VAL A 45 0.47 -17.06 8.92
C VAL A 45 -0.38 -16.48 7.79
N LEU A 46 -1.50 -15.81 8.11
CA LEU A 46 -2.37 -15.18 7.11
C LEU A 46 -1.66 -14.07 6.34
N LEU A 47 -0.86 -13.24 7.02
CA LEU A 47 -0.04 -12.22 6.36
C LEU A 47 1.02 -12.84 5.44
N THR A 48 1.65 -13.95 5.88
CA THR A 48 2.62 -14.67 5.05
C THR A 48 1.96 -15.26 3.81
N ILE A 49 0.81 -15.91 3.96
CA ILE A 49 0.02 -16.41 2.83
C ILE A 49 -0.36 -15.26 1.89
N GLY A 50 -0.74 -14.10 2.46
CA GLY A 50 -1.08 -12.91 1.68
C GLY A 50 0.04 -12.43 0.75
N ILE A 51 1.31 -12.61 1.09
CA ILE A 51 2.44 -12.29 0.19
C ILE A 51 2.57 -13.34 -0.92
N LEU A 52 2.33 -14.60 -0.63
CA LEU A 52 2.50 -15.70 -1.58
C LEU A 52 1.45 -15.70 -2.69
N ILE A 53 0.25 -15.16 -2.41
CA ILE A 53 -0.80 -15.08 -3.43
C ILE A 53 -0.45 -13.97 -4.45
N PRO A 54 -0.36 -14.29 -5.76
CA PRO A 54 -0.12 -13.30 -6.80
C PRO A 54 -1.14 -12.15 -6.78
N VAL A 55 -0.68 -10.92 -7.00
CA VAL A 55 -1.54 -9.70 -6.97
C VAL A 55 -2.71 -9.82 -7.94
N PHE A 56 -2.49 -10.38 -9.12
CA PHE A 56 -3.54 -10.62 -10.11
C PHE A 56 -4.70 -11.47 -9.55
N LEU A 57 -4.41 -12.58 -8.88
CA LEU A 57 -5.44 -13.44 -8.29
C LEU A 57 -6.19 -12.73 -7.16
N ARG A 58 -5.48 -11.96 -6.33
CA ARG A 58 -6.13 -11.13 -5.29
C ARG A 58 -7.07 -10.10 -5.91
N THR A 59 -6.66 -9.49 -7.02
CA THR A 59 -7.49 -8.50 -7.74
C THR A 59 -8.77 -9.14 -8.27
N ILE A 60 -8.68 -10.34 -8.86
CA ILE A 60 -9.87 -11.10 -9.30
C ILE A 60 -10.77 -11.43 -8.11
N ALA A 61 -10.21 -11.87 -6.98
CA ALA A 61 -10.99 -12.16 -5.78
C ALA A 61 -11.78 -10.92 -5.29
N TRP A 62 -11.14 -9.74 -5.28
CA TRP A 62 -11.82 -8.49 -4.95
C TRP A 62 -12.92 -8.13 -5.94
N ILE A 63 -12.73 -8.39 -7.24
CA ILE A 63 -13.78 -8.20 -8.26
C ILE A 63 -14.97 -9.11 -7.98
N LEU A 64 -14.75 -10.39 -7.63
CA LEU A 64 -15.81 -11.32 -7.28
C LEU A 64 -16.55 -10.94 -5.99
N LEU A 65 -15.90 -10.20 -5.09
CA LEU A 65 -16.51 -9.73 -3.84
C LEU A 65 -17.26 -8.40 -4.01
N LEU A 66 -16.66 -7.41 -4.70
CA LEU A 66 -17.11 -6.01 -4.66
C LEU A 66 -17.55 -5.45 -6.03
N SER A 67 -17.58 -6.26 -7.10
CA SER A 67 -18.10 -5.78 -8.38
C SER A 67 -19.57 -5.35 -8.25
N PRO A 68 -19.98 -4.21 -8.85
CA PRO A 68 -21.38 -3.74 -8.83
C PRO A 68 -22.36 -4.75 -9.42
N ARG A 69 -21.94 -5.53 -10.44
CA ARG A 69 -22.81 -6.45 -11.17
C ARG A 69 -22.85 -7.86 -10.57
N ILE A 70 -21.70 -8.39 -10.16
CA ILE A 70 -21.57 -9.80 -9.77
C ILE A 70 -21.07 -9.98 -8.34
N GLY A 71 -20.66 -8.88 -7.64
CA GLY A 71 -20.00 -8.94 -6.34
C GLY A 71 -20.86 -9.57 -5.25
N LEU A 72 -20.34 -10.62 -4.62
CA LEU A 72 -21.06 -11.37 -3.57
C LEU A 72 -21.42 -10.45 -2.38
N VAL A 73 -20.48 -9.61 -1.95
CA VAL A 73 -20.70 -8.70 -0.82
C VAL A 73 -21.73 -7.64 -1.18
N ASN A 74 -21.66 -7.08 -2.38
CA ASN A 74 -22.66 -6.13 -2.85
C ASN A 74 -24.07 -6.73 -2.87
N LYS A 75 -24.23 -7.94 -3.43
CA LYS A 75 -25.50 -8.64 -3.46
C LYS A 75 -26.03 -8.94 -2.07
N TRP A 76 -25.17 -9.40 -1.17
CA TRP A 76 -25.55 -9.69 0.20
C TRP A 76 -26.00 -8.43 0.96
N LEU A 77 -25.30 -7.32 0.80
CA LEU A 77 -25.67 -6.05 1.43
C LEU A 77 -26.95 -5.46 0.83
N GLN A 78 -27.14 -5.57 -0.49
CA GLN A 78 -28.39 -5.16 -1.13
C GLN A 78 -29.60 -5.92 -0.58
N GLN A 79 -29.48 -7.23 -0.39
CA GLN A 79 -30.53 -8.04 0.19
C GLN A 79 -30.78 -7.73 1.67
N LEU A 80 -29.69 -7.55 2.46
CA LEU A 80 -29.79 -7.33 3.91
C LEU A 80 -30.40 -5.96 4.24
N PHE A 81 -30.04 -4.93 3.47
CA PHE A 81 -30.44 -3.54 3.72
C PHE A 81 -31.48 -3.01 2.71
N ALA A 82 -32.02 -3.87 1.85
CA ALA A 82 -32.97 -3.52 0.79
C ALA A 82 -32.50 -2.34 -0.08
N LEU A 83 -31.18 -2.31 -0.43
CA LEU A 83 -30.61 -1.23 -1.21
C LEU A 83 -30.96 -1.40 -2.70
N SER A 84 -31.36 -0.30 -3.37
CA SER A 84 -31.65 -0.28 -4.80
C SER A 84 -30.39 -0.38 -5.67
N GLU A 85 -29.26 0.13 -5.14
CA GLU A 85 -27.99 0.16 -5.85
C GLU A 85 -26.89 -0.53 -5.04
N PRO A 86 -25.85 -1.08 -5.70
CA PRO A 86 -24.72 -1.70 -5.02
C PRO A 86 -23.91 -0.64 -4.25
N PRO A 87 -23.65 -0.85 -2.94
CA PRO A 87 -22.96 0.14 -2.11
C PRO A 87 -21.49 0.35 -2.49
N PHE A 88 -20.85 -0.63 -3.12
CA PHE A 88 -19.46 -0.53 -3.54
C PHE A 88 -19.31 -0.55 -5.06
N ASN A 89 -18.53 0.39 -5.58
CA ASN A 89 -18.11 0.38 -6.98
C ASN A 89 -16.59 0.23 -7.06
N LEU A 90 -16.16 -0.99 -7.38
CA LEU A 90 -14.75 -1.30 -7.51
C LEU A 90 -14.12 -0.69 -8.78
N TYR A 91 -14.94 -0.49 -9.83
CA TYR A 91 -14.50 0.09 -11.10
C TYR A 91 -14.40 1.61 -11.02
N SER A 92 -13.58 2.07 -10.08
CA SER A 92 -13.29 3.48 -9.82
C SER A 92 -11.84 3.64 -9.41
N LEU A 93 -11.30 4.87 -9.47
CA LEU A 93 -9.94 5.14 -9.04
C LEU A 93 -9.72 4.86 -7.55
N THR A 94 -10.72 5.14 -6.73
CA THR A 94 -10.73 4.81 -5.30
C THR A 94 -10.82 3.31 -5.05
N GLY A 95 -11.62 2.58 -5.83
CA GLY A 95 -11.70 1.11 -5.76
C GLY A 95 -10.37 0.45 -6.14
N MET A 96 -9.72 0.94 -7.20
CA MET A 96 -8.36 0.51 -7.57
C MET A 96 -7.37 0.75 -6.41
N ALA A 97 -7.40 1.96 -5.82
CA ALA A 97 -6.51 2.33 -4.73
C ALA A 97 -6.76 1.47 -3.47
N PHE A 98 -8.01 1.12 -3.19
CA PHE A 98 -8.37 0.22 -2.09
C PHE A 98 -7.78 -1.18 -2.30
N VAL A 99 -8.01 -1.79 -3.46
CA VAL A 99 -7.50 -3.14 -3.78
C VAL A 99 -5.97 -3.18 -3.72
N GLN A 100 -5.31 -2.17 -4.29
CA GLN A 100 -3.85 -2.08 -4.26
C GLN A 100 -3.34 -1.84 -2.85
N GLY A 101 -3.96 -0.93 -2.10
CA GLY A 101 -3.57 -0.60 -0.73
C GLY A 101 -3.66 -1.81 0.21
N VAL A 102 -4.77 -2.54 0.18
CA VAL A 102 -4.93 -3.78 0.97
C VAL A 102 -3.93 -4.85 0.52
N SER A 103 -3.64 -4.94 -0.79
CA SER A 103 -2.68 -5.89 -1.32
C SER A 103 -1.25 -5.62 -0.85
N PHE A 104 -0.90 -4.40 -0.52
CA PHE A 104 0.41 -4.04 0.01
C PHE A 104 0.58 -4.29 1.51
N VAL A 105 -0.52 -4.42 2.27
CA VAL A 105 -0.47 -4.55 3.74
C VAL A 105 0.48 -5.64 4.23
N PRO A 106 0.47 -6.87 3.71
CA PRO A 106 1.37 -7.91 4.20
C PRO A 106 2.85 -7.56 4.02
N GLY A 107 3.24 -7.02 2.86
CA GLY A 107 4.61 -6.59 2.58
C GLY A 107 5.05 -5.45 3.50
N ALA A 108 4.21 -4.41 3.62
CA ALA A 108 4.45 -3.30 4.52
C ALA A 108 4.59 -3.74 5.98
N PHE A 109 3.73 -4.67 6.42
CA PHE A 109 3.81 -5.24 7.76
C PHE A 109 5.18 -5.85 8.05
N PHE A 110 5.69 -6.71 7.18
CA PHE A 110 6.99 -7.35 7.42
C PHE A 110 8.17 -6.36 7.38
N MET A 111 8.12 -5.37 6.50
CA MET A 111 9.12 -4.30 6.45
C MET A 111 9.12 -3.48 7.76
N LEU A 112 7.95 -3.08 8.24
CA LEU A 112 7.81 -2.33 9.49
C LEU A 112 8.12 -3.19 10.71
N ALA A 113 7.78 -4.48 10.70
CA ALA A 113 8.07 -5.40 11.79
C ALA A 113 9.58 -5.52 12.08
N ALA A 114 10.42 -5.41 11.05
CA ALA A 114 11.87 -5.38 11.23
C ALA A 114 12.33 -4.16 12.06
N ALA A 115 11.75 -2.98 11.79
CA ALA A 115 12.03 -1.77 12.54
C ALA A 115 11.54 -1.86 14.00
N TYR A 116 10.34 -2.41 14.21
CA TYR A 116 9.81 -2.61 15.56
C TYR A 116 10.62 -3.60 16.41
N ARG A 117 11.23 -4.62 15.79
CA ARG A 117 12.12 -5.57 16.48
C ARG A 117 13.41 -4.93 16.94
N SER A 118 13.93 -3.94 16.22
CA SER A 118 15.16 -3.23 16.59
C SER A 118 14.95 -2.11 17.61
N MET A 119 13.69 -1.77 17.94
CA MET A 119 13.37 -0.73 18.91
C MET A 119 13.48 -1.26 20.34
N ASP A 120 14.16 -0.49 21.22
CA ASP A 120 14.33 -0.83 22.63
C ASP A 120 12.99 -0.74 23.38
N PRO A 121 12.50 -1.82 24.02
CA PRO A 121 11.27 -1.81 24.80
C PRO A 121 11.30 -0.92 26.03
N SER A 122 12.48 -0.59 26.56
CA SER A 122 12.65 0.19 27.80
C SER A 122 11.95 1.55 27.75
N LEU A 123 11.88 2.17 26.58
CA LEU A 123 11.18 3.46 26.39
C LEU A 123 9.67 3.33 26.59
N GLU A 124 9.10 2.20 26.18
CA GLU A 124 7.69 1.90 26.38
C GLU A 124 7.39 1.56 27.85
N GLU A 125 8.27 0.77 28.46
CA GLU A 125 8.18 0.41 29.88
C GLU A 125 8.26 1.64 30.78
N ALA A 126 9.17 2.58 30.51
CA ALA A 126 9.28 3.85 31.21
C ALA A 126 8.00 4.70 31.06
N ALA A 127 7.35 4.67 29.89
CA ALA A 127 6.08 5.36 29.70
C ALA A 127 4.96 4.71 30.52
N TYR A 128 4.90 3.39 30.56
CA TYR A 128 3.89 2.66 31.33
C TYR A 128 4.05 2.84 32.84
N THR A 129 5.27 2.82 33.34
CA THR A 129 5.55 3.09 34.77
C THR A 129 5.23 4.53 35.16
N SER A 130 5.30 5.47 34.22
CA SER A 130 4.86 6.85 34.38
C SER A 130 3.35 7.05 34.22
N GLY A 131 2.56 5.96 34.11
CA GLY A 131 1.09 6.01 33.97
C GLY A 131 0.58 6.40 32.57
N VAL A 132 1.45 6.39 31.54
CA VAL A 132 1.03 6.68 30.17
C VAL A 132 0.37 5.45 29.54
N GLY A 133 -0.89 5.61 29.11
CA GLY A 133 -1.65 4.52 28.49
C GLY A 133 -1.08 4.06 27.12
N LYS A 134 -1.36 2.80 26.75
CA LYS A 134 -0.81 2.12 25.55
C LYS A 134 -1.00 2.93 24.26
N LEU A 135 -2.18 3.48 23.99
CA LEU A 135 -2.45 4.25 22.78
C LEU A 135 -1.63 5.56 22.73
N LYS A 136 -1.48 6.24 23.87
CA LYS A 136 -0.67 7.45 23.97
C LYS A 136 0.82 7.15 23.74
N THR A 137 1.31 6.01 24.25
CA THR A 137 2.65 5.49 24.00
C THR A 137 2.85 5.19 22.52
N PHE A 138 1.89 4.53 21.89
CA PHE A 138 1.92 4.27 20.44
C PHE A 138 2.08 5.56 19.63
N LEU A 139 1.21 6.55 19.88
CA LEU A 139 1.19 7.79 19.10
C LEU A 139 2.38 8.71 19.38
N LYS A 140 2.85 8.78 20.65
CA LYS A 140 3.88 9.73 21.06
C LYS A 140 5.30 9.17 21.16
N ILE A 141 5.46 7.85 21.21
CA ILE A 141 6.76 7.20 21.33
C ILE A 141 7.01 6.29 20.12
N ASN A 142 6.15 5.29 19.87
CA ASN A 142 6.39 4.31 18.83
C ASN A 142 6.41 4.93 17.43
N ILE A 143 5.39 5.69 17.05
CA ILE A 143 5.32 6.34 15.73
C ILE A 143 6.51 7.28 15.48
N PRO A 144 6.86 8.23 16.37
CA PRO A 144 8.01 9.11 16.15
C PRO A 144 9.34 8.36 16.01
N ILE A 145 9.58 7.34 16.83
CA ILE A 145 10.83 6.56 16.76
C ILE A 145 10.89 5.72 15.48
N THR A 146 9.76 5.12 15.06
CA THR A 146 9.70 4.31 13.84
C THR A 146 9.45 5.14 12.58
N TRP A 147 9.24 6.46 12.70
CA TRP A 147 8.95 7.33 11.56
C TRP A 147 9.94 7.22 10.40
N PRO A 148 11.27 7.14 10.60
CA PRO A 148 12.21 6.96 9.48
C PRO A 148 11.97 5.66 8.70
N ALA A 149 11.58 4.58 9.40
CA ALA A 149 11.23 3.32 8.76
C ALA A 149 9.88 3.41 8.03
N ILE A 150 8.88 4.05 8.65
CA ILE A 150 7.58 4.30 8.02
C ILE A 150 7.76 5.13 6.74
N ALA A 151 8.54 6.21 6.79
CA ALA A 151 8.84 7.04 5.64
C ALA A 151 9.58 6.25 4.53
N GLY A 152 10.52 5.39 4.89
CA GLY A 152 11.19 4.51 3.94
C GLY A 152 10.21 3.55 3.25
N VAL A 153 9.34 2.89 4.01
CA VAL A 153 8.30 2.00 3.47
C VAL A 153 7.31 2.78 2.60
N MET A 154 6.92 3.98 3.02
CA MET A 154 6.02 4.85 2.25
C MET A 154 6.58 5.16 0.86
N VAL A 155 7.85 5.59 0.78
CA VAL A 155 8.49 5.90 -0.52
C VAL A 155 8.62 4.63 -1.37
N TYR A 156 9.04 3.51 -0.79
CA TYR A 156 9.13 2.23 -1.50
C TYR A 156 7.77 1.81 -2.09
N LEU A 157 6.71 1.86 -1.30
CA LEU A 157 5.37 1.49 -1.74
C LEU A 157 4.84 2.45 -2.81
N PHE A 158 5.16 3.74 -2.69
CA PHE A 158 4.76 4.72 -3.69
C PHE A 158 5.43 4.46 -5.04
N MET A 159 6.73 4.17 -5.05
CA MET A 159 7.46 3.76 -6.27
C MET A 159 6.83 2.50 -6.88
N THR A 160 6.53 1.50 -6.05
CA THR A 160 5.89 0.25 -6.49
C THR A 160 4.49 0.51 -7.05
N ALA A 161 3.69 1.37 -6.40
CA ALA A 161 2.34 1.70 -6.85
C ALA A 161 2.30 2.39 -8.22
N ILE A 162 3.28 3.25 -8.52
CA ILE A 162 3.38 3.87 -9.86
C ILE A 162 3.69 2.83 -10.93
N ALA A 163 4.50 1.81 -10.59
CA ALA A 163 4.98 0.81 -11.54
C ALA A 163 4.00 -0.36 -11.74
N VAL A 164 3.14 -0.63 -10.76
CA VAL A 164 2.23 -1.78 -10.80
C VAL A 164 1.21 -1.68 -11.94
N PHE A 165 0.96 -2.80 -12.62
CA PHE A 165 0.01 -2.88 -13.74
C PHE A 165 -1.21 -3.74 -13.41
N GLU A 166 -1.11 -4.74 -12.54
CA GLU A 166 -2.12 -5.78 -12.35
C GLU A 166 -3.49 -5.20 -11.96
N VAL A 167 -3.52 -4.31 -10.99
CA VAL A 167 -4.79 -3.66 -10.56
C VAL A 167 -5.29 -2.66 -11.61
N PRO A 168 -4.45 -1.72 -12.12
CA PRO A 168 -4.86 -0.84 -13.21
C PRO A 168 -5.29 -1.56 -14.48
N GLY A 169 -4.62 -2.64 -14.85
CA GLY A 169 -4.95 -3.44 -16.03
C GLY A 169 -6.27 -4.19 -15.88
N THR A 170 -6.58 -4.69 -14.68
CA THR A 170 -7.74 -5.56 -14.45
C THR A 170 -9.00 -4.77 -14.07
N ILE A 171 -8.86 -3.68 -13.31
CA ILE A 171 -9.98 -2.84 -12.83
C ILE A 171 -10.07 -1.54 -13.62
N GLY A 172 -8.93 -0.89 -13.86
CA GLY A 172 -8.87 0.44 -14.48
C GLY A 172 -9.23 0.43 -15.96
N LEU A 173 -8.65 -0.46 -16.76
CA LEU A 173 -8.92 -0.51 -18.20
C LEU A 173 -10.40 -0.77 -18.52
N PRO A 174 -11.10 -1.73 -17.88
CA PRO A 174 -12.55 -1.90 -18.09
C PRO A 174 -13.36 -0.67 -17.68
N ALA A 175 -12.89 0.09 -16.68
CA ALA A 175 -13.51 1.34 -16.24
C ALA A 175 -13.10 2.57 -17.07
N ARG A 176 -12.25 2.40 -18.08
CA ARG A 176 -11.62 3.47 -18.88
C ARG A 176 -10.81 4.48 -18.04
N ILE A 177 -10.28 4.02 -16.92
CA ILE A 177 -9.40 4.78 -16.03
C ILE A 177 -7.96 4.40 -16.36
N HIS A 178 -7.20 5.35 -16.86
CA HIS A 178 -5.79 5.14 -17.22
C HIS A 178 -4.86 5.74 -16.17
N VAL A 179 -3.81 4.99 -15.87
CA VAL A 179 -2.60 5.42 -15.16
C VAL A 179 -1.39 5.16 -16.06
N LEU A 180 -0.20 5.64 -15.71
CA LEU A 180 0.99 5.53 -16.56
C LEU A 180 1.28 4.08 -16.98
N SER A 181 1.25 3.12 -16.05
CA SER A 181 1.52 1.70 -16.34
C SER A 181 0.52 1.11 -17.32
N SER A 182 -0.77 1.39 -17.17
CA SER A 182 -1.81 0.90 -18.08
C SER A 182 -1.74 1.57 -19.46
N LEU A 183 -1.29 2.82 -19.53
CA LEU A 183 -1.13 3.52 -20.79
C LEU A 183 0.07 2.98 -21.60
N ILE A 184 1.19 2.70 -20.95
CA ILE A 184 2.33 2.03 -21.57
C ILE A 184 1.87 0.70 -22.18
N PHE A 185 1.14 -0.11 -21.44
CA PHE A 185 0.61 -1.38 -21.90
C PHE A 185 -0.30 -1.22 -23.12
N THR A 186 -1.28 -0.32 -23.07
CA THR A 186 -2.23 -0.11 -24.20
C THR A 186 -1.55 0.50 -25.43
N SER A 187 -0.45 1.23 -25.26
CA SER A 187 0.34 1.75 -26.39
C SER A 187 1.13 0.65 -27.11
N THR A 188 1.60 -0.36 -26.37
CA THR A 188 2.36 -1.50 -26.93
C THR A 188 1.46 -2.63 -27.44
N THR A 189 0.25 -2.76 -26.89
CA THR A 189 -0.72 -3.82 -27.24
C THR A 189 -2.09 -3.21 -27.54
N PRO A 190 -2.22 -2.41 -28.64
CA PRO A 190 -3.49 -1.80 -28.99
C PRO A 190 -4.47 -2.88 -29.47
N SER A 191 -5.76 -2.69 -29.18
CA SER A 191 -6.83 -3.56 -29.68
C SER A 191 -7.05 -3.41 -31.20
N THR A 192 -6.67 -2.27 -31.76
CA THR A 192 -6.74 -1.95 -33.20
C THR A 192 -5.56 -1.08 -33.60
N GLY A 193 -5.01 -1.30 -34.79
CA GLY A 193 -3.89 -0.53 -35.31
C GLY A 193 -2.51 -1.13 -34.96
N LEU A 194 -1.47 -0.35 -35.25
CA LEU A 194 -0.08 -0.72 -34.97
C LEU A 194 0.34 -0.23 -33.55
N PRO A 195 1.25 -0.96 -32.88
CA PRO A 195 1.85 -0.52 -31.62
C PRO A 195 2.53 0.84 -31.77
N ASP A 196 2.28 1.74 -30.83
CA ASP A 196 2.98 3.03 -30.72
C ASP A 196 4.10 2.94 -29.67
N TYR A 197 5.24 2.42 -30.12
CA TYR A 197 6.42 2.30 -29.25
C TYR A 197 7.03 3.67 -28.89
N GLY A 198 6.79 4.72 -29.70
CA GLY A 198 7.23 6.08 -29.41
C GLY A 198 6.50 6.65 -28.19
N MET A 199 5.17 6.51 -28.16
CA MET A 199 4.35 6.92 -27.03
C MET A 199 4.67 6.08 -25.78
N ALA A 200 4.79 4.75 -25.92
CA ALA A 200 5.16 3.87 -24.81
C ALA A 200 6.52 4.25 -24.22
N GLY A 201 7.51 4.55 -25.09
CA GLY A 201 8.84 5.00 -24.68
C GLY A 201 8.82 6.33 -23.96
N ALA A 202 8.03 7.31 -24.42
CA ALA A 202 7.89 8.61 -23.77
C ALA A 202 7.29 8.48 -22.34
N TYR A 203 6.23 7.70 -22.17
CA TYR A 203 5.65 7.45 -20.85
C TYR A 203 6.57 6.62 -19.96
N GLY A 204 7.29 5.65 -20.54
CA GLY A 204 8.33 4.89 -19.85
C GLY A 204 9.46 5.80 -19.33
N ALA A 205 9.90 6.78 -20.11
CA ALA A 205 10.89 7.76 -19.69
C ALA A 205 10.39 8.65 -18.54
N ILE A 206 9.14 9.12 -18.59
CA ILE A 206 8.51 9.87 -17.49
C ILE A 206 8.51 9.01 -16.22
N MET A 207 8.08 7.75 -16.32
CA MET A 207 8.03 6.82 -15.20
C MET A 207 9.42 6.55 -14.62
N LEU A 208 10.44 6.42 -15.47
CA LEU A 208 11.83 6.26 -15.05
C LEU A 208 12.34 7.49 -14.28
N ILE A 209 12.10 8.70 -14.79
CA ILE A 209 12.50 9.94 -14.12
C ILE A 209 11.83 10.06 -12.74
N LEU A 210 10.52 9.78 -12.66
CA LEU A 210 9.80 9.75 -11.39
C LEU A 210 10.40 8.71 -10.44
N GLY A 211 10.64 7.50 -10.92
CA GLY A 211 11.25 6.43 -10.15
C GLY A 211 12.64 6.78 -9.62
N LEU A 212 13.52 7.34 -10.45
CA LEU A 212 14.86 7.79 -10.03
C LEU A 212 14.80 8.93 -8.99
N THR A 213 13.89 9.87 -9.17
CA THR A 213 13.69 10.97 -8.20
C THR A 213 13.25 10.41 -6.83
N LEU A 214 12.29 9.49 -6.84
CA LEU A 214 11.81 8.84 -5.63
C LEU A 214 12.87 7.95 -4.98
N ALA A 215 13.65 7.21 -5.79
CA ALA A 215 14.79 6.42 -5.30
C ALA A 215 15.83 7.30 -4.60
N PHE A 216 16.13 8.47 -5.17
CA PHE A 216 17.03 9.42 -4.54
C PHE A 216 16.46 9.96 -3.20
N LEU A 217 15.17 10.29 -3.15
CA LEU A 217 14.49 10.68 -1.91
C LEU A 217 14.52 9.56 -0.88
N TYR A 218 14.25 8.32 -1.29
CA TYR A 218 14.33 7.14 -0.43
C TYR A 218 15.72 6.98 0.20
N VAL A 219 16.77 7.03 -0.61
CA VAL A 219 18.15 6.93 -0.11
C VAL A 219 18.47 8.04 0.89
N ARG A 220 18.01 9.28 0.65
CA ARG A 220 18.18 10.39 1.60
C ARG A 220 17.47 10.12 2.93
N LEU A 221 16.21 9.68 2.90
CA LEU A 221 15.44 9.39 4.11
C LEU A 221 16.06 8.26 4.93
N VAL A 222 16.47 7.18 4.27
CA VAL A 222 17.11 6.03 4.94
C VAL A 222 18.47 6.42 5.57
N LYS A 223 19.27 7.25 4.88
CA LYS A 223 20.53 7.76 5.44
C LYS A 223 20.31 8.64 6.67
N GLN A 224 19.25 9.45 6.68
CA GLN A 224 18.91 10.27 7.86
C GLN A 224 18.41 9.40 9.01
N GLY A 225 17.69 8.33 8.74
CA GLY A 225 17.20 7.38 9.76
C GLY A 225 18.32 6.74 10.58
N LYS A 226 19.50 6.52 9.99
CA LYS A 226 20.68 6.03 10.74
C LYS A 226 21.17 6.98 11.85
N LYS A 227 20.83 8.27 11.80
CA LYS A 227 21.12 9.24 12.87
C LYS A 227 20.20 9.09 14.09
N TYR A 228 19.06 8.41 13.94
CA TYR A 228 18.08 8.17 15.00
C TYR A 228 18.14 6.74 15.56
N THR A 229 19.08 5.90 15.09
CA THR A 229 19.37 4.65 15.77
C THR A 229 19.93 5.01 17.13
N VAL A 230 19.11 4.88 18.15
CA VAL A 230 19.51 4.94 19.54
C VAL A 230 20.65 3.92 19.70
N ILE A 231 21.81 4.39 20.11
CA ILE A 231 22.90 3.53 20.53
C ILE A 231 22.33 2.72 21.68
N THR A 232 21.87 1.50 21.39
CA THR A 232 21.55 0.53 22.44
C THR A 232 22.82 0.35 23.20
N GLY A 233 22.83 0.69 24.50
CA GLY A 233 23.99 0.64 25.38
C GLY A 233 24.58 -0.77 25.64
N ARG A 234 24.62 -1.60 24.61
CA ARG A 234 25.42 -2.84 24.53
C ARG A 234 26.59 -2.56 23.60
N GLY A 235 27.50 -1.76 24.12
CA GLY A 235 28.85 -1.75 23.64
C GLY A 235 29.52 -3.08 23.98
N TYR A 236 29.93 -3.78 22.97
CA TYR A 236 31.13 -4.59 22.91
C TYR A 236 31.80 -4.23 21.62
#